data_9b6d6016a69d4cb858190f90ce471d79
#
_entry.id   9b6d6016a69d4cb858190f90ce471d79
#
_cell.length_a   1.000
_cell.length_b   1.000
_cell.length_c   1.000
_cell.angle_alpha   90.00
_cell.angle_beta   90.00
_cell.angle_gamma   90.00
#
_symmetry.space_group_name_H-M   'P 1'
#
loop_
_entity.id
_entity.type
_entity.pdbx_description
1 polymer ?
#
loop_
_entity_poly.entity_id
_entity_poly.type
_entity_poly.pdbx_seq_one_letter_code
_entity_poly.pdbx_strand_id
1 'polypeptide(L)'
;MENKENQKSISRRNFLKTSVVLGGVASLAAVTGKVFASSAVAQGFSTKEKFDTIIANGMVYTGEIKAPVKADIGIRNGKITAIAKLGKNCDNWVDATDRVVCPGFIDIHGHTDTNLLEAPLGDSKIHQGITTDIGGNCGYSPFPFSDEEYERRKNTLRFGYPFWQNIDGFYDALRKNTIGINYGSYVGHGDIRHIVVGDNDVAATPEQLKMMCKILDKQLEMGAVGLSFGLEYTPGSYGRTEEFIALLKVVAKHDALYAIHMRNEDDRVEEAIAEAIELARRSGARLEISHLKAQNQNNWHKVPSMLKLIHDAEKSGMDIHFDRYPYTAFSTGLDCFIPLAQRQGSSKEILARLENPATEKIIREYALGRVKRLGGPECILIAACFAPGNEKYTGKYLNECCKISGKDEWETIKYLLQSEKLNVNMAGFAMKEDNLRTLLNDPLAMVITDGSVYSPKGRLGQEAPHPRSYGSFTNYIGKYVRDQKFCDLQTAISKCTSVPAHQLKLKDRGLLKEGYCADVLVINYDTIADVATYGQPHQFSKGIDHVFVNGVHTLKNGEYTGCKLAGVII
;
A
#
# COMPACT_ATOMS: atom_id res chain seq x y z
N MET A 1 -27.06 36.70 -43.21
CA MET A 1 -25.81 36.26 -43.83
C MET A 1 -24.94 35.81 -42.68
N GLU A 2 -25.17 34.60 -42.13
CA GLU A 2 -24.68 33.29 -42.61
C GLU A 2 -23.16 33.16 -42.61
N ASN A 3 -22.67 32.40 -41.65
CA ASN A 3 -22.07 31.11 -42.01
C ASN A 3 -21.98 30.20 -40.76
N LYS A 4 -22.67 29.08 -40.88
CA LYS A 4 -22.54 27.92 -39.96
C LYS A 4 -21.46 27.03 -40.54
N GLU A 5 -20.40 26.77 -39.79
CA GLU A 5 -19.49 25.65 -40.07
C GLU A 5 -19.83 24.44 -39.20
N ASN A 6 -20.17 23.37 -39.90
CA ASN A 6 -20.44 22.04 -39.40
C ASN A 6 -19.15 21.35 -38.93
N GLN A 7 -19.01 21.06 -37.64
CA GLN A 7 -18.09 20.04 -37.17
C GLN A 7 -18.81 18.70 -37.07
N LYS A 8 -18.48 17.79 -37.99
CA LYS A 8 -18.92 16.38 -37.95
C LYS A 8 -18.12 15.62 -36.90
N SER A 9 -18.82 15.15 -35.85
CA SER A 9 -18.28 14.17 -34.91
C SER A 9 -18.11 12.81 -35.59
N ILE A 10 -16.87 12.30 -35.60
CA ILE A 10 -16.57 10.95 -36.08
C ILE A 10 -16.90 9.96 -34.98
N SER A 11 -17.93 9.14 -35.19
CA SER A 11 -18.39 8.09 -34.31
C SER A 11 -17.36 6.96 -34.18
N ARG A 12 -17.13 6.49 -32.94
CA ARG A 12 -16.25 5.36 -32.56
C ARG A 12 -16.56 4.03 -33.28
N ARG A 13 -17.59 3.95 -34.10
CA ARG A 13 -18.02 2.75 -34.82
C ARG A 13 -17.25 2.48 -36.13
N ASN A 14 -16.48 3.41 -36.65
CA ASN A 14 -15.75 3.26 -37.90
C ASN A 14 -14.28 2.85 -37.76
N PHE A 15 -13.75 2.73 -36.56
CA PHE A 15 -12.34 2.31 -36.34
C PHE A 15 -12.18 0.78 -36.28
N LEU A 16 -13.26 0.01 -36.14
CA LEU A 16 -13.23 -1.45 -35.96
C LEU A 16 -13.50 -2.27 -37.26
N LYS A 17 -13.49 -1.67 -38.44
CA LYS A 17 -13.78 -2.38 -39.69
C LYS A 17 -12.60 -2.60 -40.64
N THR A 18 -11.37 -2.28 -40.26
CA THR A 18 -10.21 -2.42 -41.18
C THR A 18 -9.13 -3.41 -40.71
N SER A 19 -9.45 -4.33 -39.82
CA SER A 19 -8.46 -5.32 -39.30
C SER A 19 -8.95 -6.77 -39.39
N VAL A 20 -9.72 -7.13 -40.40
CA VAL A 20 -9.99 -8.53 -40.71
C VAL A 20 -9.92 -8.75 -42.20
N VAL A 21 -8.79 -9.16 -42.72
CA VAL A 21 -8.58 -10.11 -43.84
C VAL A 21 -7.04 -10.31 -43.96
N LEU A 22 -6.58 -11.45 -43.50
CA LEU A 22 -5.50 -12.27 -44.07
C LEU A 22 -5.19 -13.41 -43.10
N GLY A 23 -6.00 -14.43 -43.16
CA GLY A 23 -5.67 -15.74 -42.64
C GLY A 23 -5.55 -16.68 -43.83
N GLY A 24 -4.53 -17.53 -43.79
CA GLY A 24 -4.52 -18.69 -44.65
C GLY A 24 -3.20 -19.02 -45.34
N VAL A 25 -2.75 -20.19 -45.00
CA VAL A 25 -1.88 -21.16 -45.70
C VAL A 25 -0.45 -21.29 -45.17
N ALA A 26 -0.26 -22.40 -44.46
CA ALA A 26 1.01 -23.00 -44.12
C ALA A 26 1.65 -23.63 -45.36
N SER A 27 2.95 -23.41 -45.56
CA SER A 27 3.81 -24.39 -46.22
C SER A 27 5.24 -24.29 -45.70
N LEU A 28 5.78 -25.42 -45.26
CA LEU A 28 7.17 -25.63 -44.89
C LEU A 28 8.10 -25.29 -46.07
N ALA A 29 9.13 -24.48 -45.82
CA ALA A 29 10.40 -24.59 -46.51
C ALA A 29 11.52 -24.11 -45.58
N ALA A 30 12.43 -25.02 -45.27
CA ALA A 30 13.69 -24.75 -44.61
C ALA A 30 14.60 -23.95 -45.52
N VAL A 31 15.06 -22.75 -45.08
CA VAL A 31 16.20 -22.04 -45.63
C VAL A 31 17.00 -21.38 -44.50
N THR A 32 18.19 -21.91 -44.35
CA THR A 32 19.45 -21.38 -43.81
C THR A 32 19.48 -19.97 -43.26
N GLY A 33 20.07 -19.86 -42.07
CA GLY A 33 20.28 -18.72 -41.23
C GLY A 33 20.81 -17.44 -41.91
N LYS A 34 20.13 -16.35 -41.57
CA LYS A 34 20.74 -15.06 -41.34
C LYS A 34 20.04 -14.43 -40.14
N VAL A 35 20.80 -14.38 -39.04
CA VAL A 35 20.45 -13.59 -37.88
C VAL A 35 20.36 -12.14 -38.30
N PHE A 36 19.16 -11.59 -38.48
CA PHE A 36 18.96 -10.15 -38.49
C PHE A 36 19.09 -9.65 -37.07
N ALA A 37 20.31 -9.26 -36.69
CA ALA A 37 20.51 -8.35 -35.61
C ALA A 37 19.78 -7.05 -35.97
N SER A 38 18.61 -6.82 -35.35
CA SER A 38 17.95 -5.52 -35.34
C SER A 38 18.86 -4.58 -34.56
N SER A 39 19.77 -3.91 -35.27
CA SER A 39 20.47 -2.74 -34.76
C SER A 39 19.42 -1.64 -34.53
N ALA A 40 18.91 -1.51 -33.29
CA ALA A 40 18.32 -0.26 -32.85
C ALA A 40 19.40 0.81 -33.08
N VAL A 41 19.21 1.63 -34.07
CA VAL A 41 20.06 2.80 -34.35
C VAL A 41 19.95 3.69 -33.11
N ALA A 42 21.01 3.70 -32.33
CA ALA A 42 21.21 4.70 -31.28
C ALA A 42 21.21 6.06 -32.00
N GLN A 43 20.13 6.80 -31.96
CA GLN A 43 20.14 8.22 -32.28
C GLN A 43 21.10 8.86 -31.30
N GLY A 44 22.30 9.22 -31.76
CA GLY A 44 23.31 9.91 -30.99
C GLY A 44 22.72 11.22 -30.49
N PHE A 45 22.43 11.29 -29.18
CA PHE A 45 22.10 12.56 -28.57
C PHE A 45 23.26 13.52 -28.75
N SER A 46 22.95 14.74 -29.20
CA SER A 46 23.94 15.80 -29.37
C SER A 46 24.71 15.98 -28.06
N THR A 47 26.04 15.90 -28.08
CA THR A 47 26.96 16.10 -26.95
C THR A 47 26.88 17.49 -26.31
N LYS A 48 25.96 18.35 -26.75
CA LYS A 48 25.78 19.74 -26.26
C LYS A 48 24.78 19.86 -25.09
N GLU A 49 23.91 18.89 -24.88
CA GLU A 49 22.92 18.99 -23.78
C GLU A 49 23.52 18.59 -22.44
N LYS A 50 23.42 19.49 -21.47
CA LYS A 50 23.84 19.23 -20.08
C LYS A 50 22.68 18.61 -19.30
N PHE A 51 22.98 17.56 -18.52
CA PHE A 51 22.04 16.92 -17.60
C PHE A 51 22.27 17.41 -16.16
N ASP A 52 21.23 17.42 -15.35
CA ASP A 52 21.37 17.65 -13.90
C ASP A 52 22.08 16.43 -13.27
N THR A 53 21.65 15.22 -13.66
CA THR A 53 22.25 13.96 -13.21
C THR A 53 22.35 12.96 -14.36
N ILE A 54 23.45 12.20 -14.39
CA ILE A 54 23.57 10.98 -15.18
C ILE A 54 23.85 9.81 -14.25
N ILE A 55 23.00 8.78 -14.31
CA ILE A 55 23.22 7.48 -13.67
C ILE A 55 23.77 6.56 -14.76
N ALA A 56 25.07 6.23 -14.66
CA ALA A 56 25.83 5.62 -15.76
C ALA A 56 26.18 4.16 -15.50
N ASN A 57 26.36 3.42 -16.61
CA ASN A 57 26.89 2.04 -16.65
C ASN A 57 25.99 0.97 -16.02
N GLY A 58 24.75 1.30 -15.57
CA GLY A 58 23.87 0.37 -14.88
C GLY A 58 23.21 -0.66 -15.79
N MET A 59 22.72 -1.74 -15.19
CA MET A 59 21.78 -2.67 -15.82
C MET A 59 20.37 -2.14 -15.59
N VAL A 60 19.76 -1.57 -16.62
CA VAL A 60 18.49 -0.85 -16.56
C VAL A 60 17.32 -1.80 -16.75
N TYR A 61 16.48 -1.91 -15.73
CA TYR A 61 15.18 -2.56 -15.72
C TYR A 61 14.10 -1.48 -15.80
N THR A 62 13.38 -1.41 -16.92
CA THR A 62 12.46 -0.28 -17.17
C THR A 62 11.18 -0.29 -16.34
N GLY A 63 10.91 -1.37 -15.60
CA GLY A 63 9.62 -1.62 -14.93
C GLY A 63 8.63 -2.40 -15.81
N GLU A 64 8.89 -2.55 -17.10
CA GLU A 64 8.18 -3.48 -17.97
C GLU A 64 8.78 -4.90 -17.84
N ILE A 65 7.97 -5.93 -18.12
CA ILE A 65 8.45 -7.33 -18.18
C ILE A 65 9.20 -7.53 -19.49
N LYS A 66 10.42 -6.99 -19.56
CA LYS A 66 11.34 -7.05 -20.71
C LYS A 66 12.75 -7.28 -20.23
N ALA A 67 13.58 -7.83 -21.12
CA ALA A 67 15.01 -8.01 -20.82
C ALA A 67 15.67 -6.67 -20.47
N PRO A 68 16.53 -6.63 -19.44
CA PRO A 68 17.24 -5.42 -19.05
C PRO A 68 18.26 -5.01 -20.12
N VAL A 69 18.61 -3.74 -20.12
CA VAL A 69 19.59 -3.18 -21.05
C VAL A 69 20.71 -2.46 -20.29
N LYS A 70 21.94 -2.56 -20.78
CA LYS A 70 23.05 -1.76 -20.25
C LYS A 70 22.99 -0.36 -20.86
N ALA A 71 22.62 0.63 -20.05
CA ALA A 71 22.41 2.01 -20.49
C ALA A 71 22.70 3.00 -19.38
N ASP A 72 22.78 4.28 -19.75
CA ASP A 72 22.83 5.40 -18.81
C ASP A 72 21.45 6.08 -18.78
N ILE A 73 21.08 6.65 -17.64
CA ILE A 73 19.86 7.45 -17.44
C ILE A 73 20.24 8.92 -17.32
N GLY A 74 19.79 9.75 -18.24
CA GLY A 74 19.95 11.21 -18.18
C GLY A 74 18.72 11.87 -17.55
N ILE A 75 18.94 12.65 -16.50
CA ILE A 75 17.88 13.36 -15.76
C ILE A 75 18.06 14.86 -15.94
N ARG A 76 16.95 15.57 -16.23
CA ARG A 76 16.90 17.03 -16.32
C ARG A 76 15.53 17.53 -15.84
N ASN A 77 15.54 18.58 -15.00
CA ASN A 77 14.34 19.22 -14.46
C ASN A 77 13.34 18.18 -13.85
N GLY A 78 13.87 17.22 -13.08
CA GLY A 78 13.07 16.20 -12.42
C GLY A 78 12.50 15.10 -13.34
N LYS A 79 12.83 15.09 -14.63
CA LYS A 79 12.35 14.11 -15.61
C LYS A 79 13.49 13.29 -16.19
N ILE A 80 13.20 12.03 -16.56
CA ILE A 80 14.06 11.21 -17.39
C ILE A 80 14.00 11.78 -18.82
N THR A 81 15.14 12.22 -19.34
CA THR A 81 15.21 12.85 -20.68
C THR A 81 16.01 12.02 -21.68
N ALA A 82 16.76 11.03 -21.22
CA ALA A 82 17.48 10.10 -22.09
C ALA A 82 17.71 8.74 -21.43
N ILE A 83 17.62 7.67 -22.19
CA ILE A 83 18.02 6.31 -21.82
C ILE A 83 18.89 5.78 -22.96
N ALA A 84 20.19 6.00 -22.86
CA ALA A 84 21.16 5.67 -23.92
C ALA A 84 22.58 5.65 -23.34
N LYS A 85 23.59 5.38 -24.17
CA LYS A 85 24.99 5.66 -23.77
C LYS A 85 25.25 7.15 -23.82
N LEU A 86 25.54 7.76 -22.68
CA LEU A 86 25.71 9.21 -22.52
C LEU A 86 27.19 9.58 -22.21
N GLY A 87 27.56 10.82 -22.55
CA GLY A 87 28.83 11.44 -22.13
C GLY A 87 28.71 12.06 -20.74
N LYS A 88 29.85 12.47 -20.16
CA LYS A 88 29.91 13.03 -18.79
C LYS A 88 29.45 14.50 -18.67
N ASN A 89 28.61 15.00 -19.55
CA ASN A 89 28.14 16.39 -19.50
C ASN A 89 26.96 16.52 -18.51
N CYS A 90 27.24 16.54 -17.21
CA CYS A 90 26.24 16.66 -16.15
C CYS A 90 26.82 17.35 -14.91
N ASP A 91 25.93 17.81 -14.01
CA ASP A 91 26.33 18.35 -12.72
C ASP A 91 26.61 17.23 -11.69
N ASN A 92 25.84 16.15 -11.74
CA ASN A 92 25.99 14.99 -10.85
C ASN A 92 26.17 13.71 -11.67
N TRP A 93 27.31 13.02 -11.45
CA TRP A 93 27.60 11.74 -12.09
C TRP A 93 27.53 10.62 -11.04
N VAL A 94 26.67 9.63 -11.26
CA VAL A 94 26.53 8.45 -10.42
C VAL A 94 26.93 7.22 -11.22
N ASP A 95 27.97 6.53 -10.79
CA ASP A 95 28.40 5.28 -11.40
C ASP A 95 27.60 4.12 -10.85
N ALA A 96 26.81 3.48 -11.69
CA ALA A 96 25.99 2.30 -11.39
C ALA A 96 26.59 1.01 -11.98
N THR A 97 27.92 0.95 -12.18
CA THR A 97 28.61 -0.28 -12.61
C THR A 97 28.28 -1.42 -11.67
N ASP A 98 27.89 -2.58 -12.23
CA ASP A 98 27.45 -3.77 -11.51
C ASP A 98 26.24 -3.54 -10.57
N ARG A 99 25.39 -2.60 -10.94
CA ARG A 99 24.15 -2.26 -10.22
C ARG A 99 22.92 -2.43 -11.10
N VAL A 100 21.81 -2.74 -10.45
CA VAL A 100 20.47 -2.66 -11.04
C VAL A 100 19.97 -1.22 -10.95
N VAL A 101 19.51 -0.69 -12.07
CA VAL A 101 18.82 0.61 -12.12
C VAL A 101 17.37 0.36 -12.49
N CYS A 102 16.43 0.78 -11.66
CA CYS A 102 15.00 0.55 -11.87
C CYS A 102 14.15 1.75 -11.41
N PRO A 103 12.85 1.78 -11.74
CA PRO A 103 11.95 2.81 -11.22
C PRO A 103 11.88 2.75 -9.70
N GLY A 104 11.58 3.90 -9.07
CA GLY A 104 11.21 3.96 -7.66
C GLY A 104 10.02 3.05 -7.37
N PHE A 105 10.07 2.32 -6.25
CA PHE A 105 9.00 1.43 -5.82
C PHE A 105 7.76 2.23 -5.40
N ILE A 106 6.59 1.66 -5.64
CA ILE A 106 5.28 2.22 -5.30
C ILE A 106 4.61 1.29 -4.30
N ASP A 107 4.41 1.79 -3.10
CA ASP A 107 3.66 1.10 -2.04
C ASP A 107 2.20 1.53 -2.12
N ILE A 108 1.36 0.72 -2.76
CA ILE A 108 -0.06 1.02 -2.96
C ILE A 108 -0.88 0.83 -1.68
N HIS A 109 -0.30 0.18 -0.68
CA HIS A 109 -0.95 -0.11 0.59
C HIS A 109 -0.03 0.24 1.77
N GLY A 110 0.01 1.51 2.12
CA GLY A 110 0.68 2.05 3.29
C GLY A 110 -0.30 2.55 4.36
N HIS A 111 0.23 2.73 5.57
CA HIS A 111 -0.43 3.36 6.71
C HIS A 111 0.36 4.56 7.22
N THR A 112 1.00 5.26 6.31
CA THR A 112 1.90 6.39 6.62
C THR A 112 1.13 7.58 7.19
N ASP A 113 0.06 7.97 6.53
CA ASP A 113 -0.88 8.99 6.99
C ASP A 113 -0.20 10.18 7.70
N THR A 114 -0.53 10.44 8.96
CA THR A 114 0.03 11.56 9.72
C THR A 114 1.50 11.35 10.14
N ASN A 115 2.05 10.15 10.09
CA ASN A 115 3.45 9.91 10.47
C ASN A 115 4.43 10.61 9.52
N LEU A 116 4.01 10.89 8.27
CA LEU A 116 4.82 11.66 7.32
C LEU A 116 5.00 13.14 7.75
N LEU A 117 4.13 13.67 8.62
CA LEU A 117 4.31 14.98 9.23
C LEU A 117 5.42 14.98 10.30
N GLU A 118 5.65 13.84 10.97
CA GLU A 118 6.68 13.67 12.00
C GLU A 118 8.02 13.18 11.42
N ALA A 119 7.98 12.36 10.36
CA ALA A 119 9.14 11.83 9.66
C ALA A 119 9.08 12.19 8.16
N PRO A 120 9.28 13.46 7.80
CA PRO A 120 9.03 13.96 6.45
C PRO A 120 9.94 13.38 5.37
N LEU A 121 11.12 12.88 5.72
CA LEU A 121 11.98 12.13 4.77
C LEU A 121 11.28 10.84 4.28
N GLY A 122 10.38 10.27 5.09
CA GLY A 122 9.82 8.95 4.83
C GLY A 122 10.81 7.83 5.16
N ASP A 123 11.57 7.98 6.27
CA ASP A 123 12.79 7.22 6.58
C ASP A 123 12.68 5.72 6.29
N SER A 124 11.70 5.02 6.90
CA SER A 124 11.58 3.57 6.74
C SER A 124 11.12 3.13 5.35
N LYS A 125 10.45 4.01 4.60
CA LYS A 125 10.00 3.75 3.22
C LYS A 125 11.14 3.97 2.21
N ILE A 126 11.78 5.14 2.27
CA ILE A 126 12.79 5.51 1.27
C ILE A 126 14.01 4.59 1.29
N HIS A 127 14.40 4.07 2.48
CA HIS A 127 15.48 3.09 2.61
C HIS A 127 15.14 1.69 2.08
N GLN A 128 13.86 1.43 1.75
CA GLN A 128 13.43 0.24 0.99
C GLN A 128 13.36 0.50 -0.53
N GLY A 129 13.63 1.74 -0.98
CA GLY A 129 13.46 2.15 -2.38
C GLY A 129 12.04 2.62 -2.71
N ILE A 130 11.17 2.81 -1.73
CA ILE A 130 9.81 3.31 -1.95
C ILE A 130 9.89 4.82 -2.17
N THR A 131 9.51 5.27 -3.36
CA THR A 131 9.46 6.69 -3.74
C THR A 131 8.04 7.23 -3.79
N THR A 132 7.04 6.34 -3.76
CA THR A 132 5.60 6.68 -3.76
C THR A 132 4.87 5.79 -2.78
N ASP A 133 4.06 6.38 -1.90
CA ASP A 133 3.31 5.70 -0.85
C ASP A 133 1.86 6.14 -0.82
N ILE A 134 0.93 5.19 -0.69
CA ILE A 134 -0.50 5.44 -0.65
C ILE A 134 -1.03 5.10 0.73
N GLY A 135 -1.51 6.11 1.45
CA GLY A 135 -2.16 5.98 2.75
C GLY A 135 -3.68 5.88 2.66
N GLY A 136 -4.34 5.99 3.81
CA GLY A 136 -5.80 5.93 3.91
C GLY A 136 -6.39 4.54 3.67
N ASN A 137 -5.63 3.48 3.92
CA ASN A 137 -6.03 2.09 3.71
C ASN A 137 -6.88 1.51 4.85
N CYS A 138 -7.44 0.32 4.63
CA CYS A 138 -8.21 -0.48 5.60
C CYS A 138 -9.38 0.27 6.24
N GLY A 139 -9.99 1.22 5.52
CA GLY A 139 -11.19 1.95 5.95
C GLY A 139 -10.93 3.14 6.86
N TYR A 140 -9.68 3.54 7.07
CA TYR A 140 -9.26 4.68 7.87
C TYR A 140 -8.36 5.62 7.09
N SER A 141 -8.62 6.93 7.26
CA SER A 141 -7.81 8.01 6.69
C SER A 141 -7.74 9.19 7.66
N PRO A 142 -6.74 10.08 7.57
CA PRO A 142 -6.64 11.22 8.48
C PRO A 142 -7.69 12.33 8.22
N PHE A 143 -8.66 12.08 7.40
CA PHE A 143 -9.80 12.91 6.97
C PHE A 143 -10.92 11.96 6.45
N PRO A 144 -12.15 12.44 6.20
CA PRO A 144 -12.68 13.77 6.53
C PRO A 144 -13.05 13.91 8.01
N PHE A 145 -13.39 15.13 8.44
CA PHE A 145 -14.02 15.39 9.72
C PHE A 145 -15.39 16.04 9.49
N SER A 146 -16.32 15.85 10.45
CA SER A 146 -17.62 16.51 10.40
C SER A 146 -17.49 18.04 10.51
N ASP A 147 -18.50 18.78 10.03
CA ASP A 147 -18.54 20.24 10.18
C ASP A 147 -18.47 20.65 11.66
N GLU A 148 -19.15 19.88 12.54
CA GLU A 148 -19.14 20.13 13.99
C GLU A 148 -17.74 19.95 14.59
N GLU A 149 -17.08 18.85 14.28
CA GLU A 149 -15.71 18.57 14.74
C GLU A 149 -14.72 19.62 14.23
N TYR A 150 -14.84 19.99 12.95
CA TYR A 150 -14.01 21.04 12.36
C TYR A 150 -14.22 22.39 13.03
N GLU A 151 -15.46 22.85 13.19
CA GLU A 151 -15.76 24.11 13.86
C GLU A 151 -15.23 24.17 15.29
N ARG A 152 -15.30 23.04 16.01
CA ARG A 152 -14.75 22.91 17.37
C ARG A 152 -13.22 23.01 17.40
N ARG A 153 -12.53 22.56 16.38
CA ARG A 153 -11.06 22.39 16.35
C ARG A 153 -10.30 23.28 15.36
N LYS A 154 -10.96 24.03 14.49
CA LYS A 154 -10.33 24.85 13.43
C LYS A 154 -9.25 25.83 13.92
N ASN A 155 -9.35 26.28 15.19
CA ASN A 155 -8.37 27.16 15.81
C ASN A 155 -7.27 26.41 16.59
N THR A 156 -7.22 25.09 16.50
CA THR A 156 -6.20 24.26 17.14
C THR A 156 -5.16 23.80 16.11
N LEU A 157 -4.02 23.31 16.63
CA LEU A 157 -3.01 22.65 15.80
C LEU A 157 -3.11 21.13 15.93
N ARG A 158 -2.87 20.44 14.81
CA ARG A 158 -2.67 19.00 14.77
C ARG A 158 -1.28 18.75 14.17
N PHE A 159 -0.40 18.09 14.91
CA PHE A 159 1.01 17.88 14.51
C PHE A 159 1.75 19.19 14.14
N GLY A 160 1.41 20.32 14.78
CA GLY A 160 2.02 21.61 14.46
C GLY A 160 1.39 22.38 13.29
N TYR A 161 0.41 21.80 12.62
CA TYR A 161 -0.30 22.39 11.47
C TYR A 161 -1.74 22.78 11.86
N PRO A 162 -2.36 23.76 11.19
CA PRO A 162 -3.78 24.06 11.36
C PRO A 162 -4.62 22.79 11.18
N PHE A 163 -5.63 22.64 12.05
CA PHE A 163 -6.53 21.49 11.95
C PHE A 163 -7.24 21.50 10.58
N TRP A 164 -7.20 20.37 9.89
CA TRP A 164 -7.81 20.22 8.57
C TRP A 164 -9.14 19.46 8.65
N GLN A 165 -10.05 19.75 7.70
CA GLN A 165 -11.34 19.07 7.61
C GLN A 165 -11.37 17.95 6.59
N ASN A 166 -10.65 18.11 5.49
CA ASN A 166 -10.71 17.27 4.30
C ASN A 166 -9.31 16.92 3.78
N ILE A 167 -9.27 16.15 2.70
CA ILE A 167 -8.00 15.73 2.07
C ILE A 167 -7.14 16.91 1.62
N ASP A 168 -7.75 17.96 1.06
CA ASP A 168 -7.00 19.11 0.55
C ASP A 168 -6.25 19.84 1.68
N GLY A 169 -6.91 20.05 2.82
CA GLY A 169 -6.27 20.61 4.01
C GLY A 169 -5.16 19.70 4.59
N PHE A 170 -5.32 18.38 4.53
CA PHE A 170 -4.27 17.45 4.91
C PHE A 170 -3.09 17.49 3.92
N TYR A 171 -3.36 17.52 2.63
CA TYR A 171 -2.35 17.67 1.60
C TYR A 171 -1.58 18.98 1.71
N ASP A 172 -2.25 20.07 2.10
CA ASP A 172 -1.61 21.36 2.38
C ASP A 172 -0.64 21.28 3.57
N ALA A 173 -0.97 20.52 4.61
CA ALA A 173 -0.04 20.28 5.72
C ALA A 173 1.20 19.53 5.24
N LEU A 174 1.05 18.50 4.41
CA LEU A 174 2.17 17.74 3.81
C LEU A 174 3.02 18.63 2.87
N ARG A 175 2.39 19.44 2.01
CA ARG A 175 3.11 20.38 1.12
C ARG A 175 3.94 21.40 1.90
N LYS A 176 3.39 21.94 3.01
CA LYS A 176 4.10 22.89 3.90
C LYS A 176 5.25 22.21 4.64
N ASN A 177 5.09 20.96 5.00
CA ASN A 177 6.16 20.16 5.67
C ASN A 177 7.32 19.85 4.72
N THR A 178 7.09 19.83 3.42
CA THR A 178 7.96 19.25 2.39
C THR A 178 8.31 17.78 2.70
N ILE A 179 7.93 16.88 1.83
CA ILE A 179 8.04 15.42 2.04
C ILE A 179 9.09 14.80 1.13
N GLY A 180 9.70 13.70 1.58
CA GLY A 180 10.80 13.02 0.86
C GLY A 180 10.33 11.98 -0.16
N ILE A 181 9.09 11.52 -0.06
CA ILE A 181 8.46 10.57 -0.97
C ILE A 181 7.16 11.15 -1.54
N ASN A 182 6.73 10.69 -2.69
CA ASN A 182 5.42 11.07 -3.23
C ASN A 182 4.32 10.41 -2.40
N TYR A 183 3.21 11.09 -2.23
CA TYR A 183 2.13 10.61 -1.38
C TYR A 183 0.76 10.81 -2.03
N GLY A 184 -0.10 9.81 -1.91
CA GLY A 184 -1.52 9.84 -2.21
C GLY A 184 -2.30 9.18 -1.07
N SER A 185 -3.63 9.34 -1.04
CA SER A 185 -4.46 8.73 0.00
C SER A 185 -5.82 8.29 -0.52
N TYR A 186 -6.28 7.12 -0.04
CA TYR A 186 -7.69 6.77 -0.09
C TYR A 186 -8.49 7.58 0.93
N VAL A 187 -9.80 7.59 0.74
CA VAL A 187 -10.76 7.97 1.80
C VAL A 187 -11.16 6.72 2.56
N GLY A 188 -11.15 6.76 3.88
CA GLY A 188 -11.62 5.66 4.71
C GLY A 188 -13.15 5.60 4.76
N HIS A 189 -13.74 4.44 4.40
CA HIS A 189 -15.18 4.23 4.57
C HIS A 189 -15.62 4.35 6.03
N GLY A 190 -14.82 3.82 6.96
CA GLY A 190 -15.09 3.89 8.39
C GLY A 190 -15.23 5.32 8.89
N ASP A 191 -14.39 6.26 8.40
CA ASP A 191 -14.45 7.67 8.79
C ASP A 191 -15.71 8.35 8.26
N ILE A 192 -16.08 8.09 6.99
CA ILE A 192 -17.35 8.62 6.45
C ILE A 192 -18.54 8.09 7.23
N ARG A 193 -18.54 6.79 7.56
CA ARG A 193 -19.62 6.16 8.31
C ARG A 193 -19.70 6.71 9.73
N HIS A 194 -18.56 6.85 10.41
CA HIS A 194 -18.48 7.45 11.74
C HIS A 194 -19.16 8.84 11.78
N ILE A 195 -18.86 9.69 10.81
CA ILE A 195 -19.39 11.07 10.72
C ILE A 195 -20.90 11.08 10.53
N VAL A 196 -21.45 10.17 9.70
CA VAL A 196 -22.84 10.28 9.21
C VAL A 196 -23.79 9.35 9.96
N VAL A 197 -23.34 8.13 10.28
CA VAL A 197 -24.16 7.09 10.92
C VAL A 197 -23.79 6.88 12.38
N GLY A 198 -22.48 7.03 12.70
CA GLY A 198 -21.94 6.75 14.03
C GLY A 198 -21.38 5.32 14.15
N ASP A 199 -21.07 4.93 15.39
CA ASP A 199 -20.30 3.73 15.71
C ASP A 199 -21.15 2.52 16.12
N ASN A 200 -22.46 2.59 15.88
CA ASN A 200 -23.38 1.51 16.23
C ASN A 200 -23.71 0.61 15.02
N ASP A 201 -24.10 -0.63 15.29
CA ASP A 201 -24.54 -1.60 14.27
C ASP A 201 -25.98 -1.31 13.82
N VAL A 202 -26.12 -0.24 13.05
CA VAL A 202 -27.39 0.18 12.45
C VAL A 202 -27.21 0.40 10.95
N ALA A 203 -28.25 0.16 10.16
CA ALA A 203 -28.24 0.48 8.74
C ALA A 203 -28.29 2.00 8.53
N ALA A 204 -27.58 2.52 7.53
CA ALA A 204 -27.70 3.92 7.10
C ALA A 204 -29.10 4.17 6.52
N THR A 205 -29.72 5.30 6.88
CA THR A 205 -30.96 5.75 6.22
C THR A 205 -30.68 6.23 4.79
N PRO A 206 -31.70 6.37 3.92
CA PRO A 206 -31.49 6.91 2.56
C PRO A 206 -30.84 8.29 2.56
N GLU A 207 -31.19 9.17 3.52
CA GLU A 207 -30.63 10.52 3.68
C GLU A 207 -29.16 10.45 4.11
N GLN A 208 -28.84 9.57 5.08
CA GLN A 208 -27.47 9.30 5.51
C GLN A 208 -26.62 8.77 4.37
N LEU A 209 -27.14 7.81 3.61
CA LEU A 209 -26.45 7.26 2.45
C LEU A 209 -26.15 8.31 1.38
N LYS A 210 -27.11 9.19 1.09
CA LYS A 210 -26.91 10.34 0.20
C LYS A 210 -25.83 11.29 0.71
N MET A 211 -25.78 11.51 2.03
CA MET A 211 -24.74 12.34 2.65
C MET A 211 -23.36 11.70 2.53
N MET A 212 -23.24 10.40 2.83
CA MET A 212 -21.99 9.66 2.68
C MET A 212 -21.45 9.73 1.24
N CYS A 213 -22.31 9.51 0.25
CA CYS A 213 -21.95 9.63 -1.17
C CYS A 213 -21.48 11.05 -1.52
N LYS A 214 -22.11 12.09 -0.99
CA LYS A 214 -21.70 13.49 -1.22
C LYS A 214 -20.35 13.81 -0.59
N ILE A 215 -20.08 13.30 0.62
CA ILE A 215 -18.76 13.47 1.27
C ILE A 215 -17.69 12.80 0.42
N LEU A 216 -17.89 11.54 0.01
CA LEU A 216 -16.94 10.81 -0.82
C LEU A 216 -16.68 11.49 -2.16
N ASP A 217 -17.76 11.91 -2.86
CA ASP A 217 -17.67 12.58 -4.18
C ASP A 217 -16.74 13.82 -4.09
N LYS A 218 -16.90 14.63 -3.03
CA LYS A 218 -16.04 15.78 -2.78
C LYS A 218 -14.57 15.42 -2.50
N GLN A 219 -14.30 14.37 -1.71
CA GLN A 219 -12.93 13.97 -1.43
C GLN A 219 -12.22 13.47 -2.71
N LEU A 220 -12.95 12.74 -3.58
CA LEU A 220 -12.42 12.27 -4.87
C LEU A 220 -12.17 13.45 -5.83
N GLU A 221 -13.06 14.46 -5.87
CA GLU A 221 -12.85 15.70 -6.62
C GLU A 221 -11.59 16.47 -6.16
N MET A 222 -11.25 16.40 -4.88
CA MET A 222 -10.05 17.02 -4.27
C MET A 222 -8.77 16.17 -4.39
N GLY A 223 -8.81 15.00 -5.08
CA GLY A 223 -7.62 14.22 -5.41
C GLY A 223 -7.39 12.98 -4.54
N ALA A 224 -8.40 12.45 -3.86
CA ALA A 224 -8.31 11.11 -3.27
C ALA A 224 -8.16 10.06 -4.38
N VAL A 225 -7.30 9.06 -4.16
CA VAL A 225 -7.04 8.00 -5.17
C VAL A 225 -8.15 6.95 -5.25
N GLY A 226 -9.03 6.91 -4.25
CA GLY A 226 -10.13 5.96 -4.18
C GLY A 226 -10.80 5.91 -2.81
N LEU A 227 -11.52 4.81 -2.57
CA LEU A 227 -12.16 4.51 -1.29
C LEU A 227 -11.60 3.20 -0.75
N SER A 228 -11.20 3.19 0.52
CA SER A 228 -10.80 1.97 1.21
C SER A 228 -11.88 1.49 2.19
N PHE A 229 -12.06 0.17 2.24
CA PHE A 229 -12.88 -0.49 3.24
C PHE A 229 -12.04 -1.27 4.24
N GLY A 230 -12.50 -1.32 5.50
CA GLY A 230 -11.96 -2.19 6.55
C GLY A 230 -13.10 -2.93 7.23
N LEU A 231 -13.55 -4.04 6.63
CA LEU A 231 -14.80 -4.69 7.07
C LEU A 231 -14.61 -5.64 8.28
N GLU A 232 -13.40 -5.83 8.77
CA GLU A 232 -13.11 -6.45 10.07
C GLU A 232 -13.10 -5.41 11.20
N TYR A 233 -13.09 -4.10 10.87
CA TYR A 233 -13.02 -2.99 11.83
C TYR A 233 -14.34 -2.25 11.96
N THR A 234 -14.58 -1.68 13.15
CA THR A 234 -15.75 -0.84 13.41
C THR A 234 -15.42 0.64 13.17
N PRO A 235 -16.38 1.43 12.66
CA PRO A 235 -17.75 1.10 12.32
C PRO A 235 -17.94 0.53 10.91
N GLY A 236 -16.89 0.37 10.10
CA GLY A 236 -16.97 -0.11 8.71
C GLY A 236 -17.67 -1.45 8.57
N SER A 237 -17.41 -2.38 9.50
CA SER A 237 -18.02 -3.71 9.56
C SER A 237 -19.54 -3.71 9.67
N TYR A 238 -20.13 -2.64 10.19
CA TYR A 238 -21.59 -2.49 10.36
C TYR A 238 -22.31 -1.98 9.11
N GLY A 239 -21.57 -1.60 8.06
CA GLY A 239 -22.15 -1.22 6.78
C GLY A 239 -22.91 -2.38 6.12
N ARG A 240 -23.94 -2.06 5.33
CA ARG A 240 -24.75 -3.02 4.58
C ARG A 240 -24.39 -2.99 3.09
N THR A 241 -24.72 -4.04 2.38
CA THR A 241 -24.41 -4.21 0.94
C THR A 241 -24.82 -3.00 0.10
N GLU A 242 -26.03 -2.46 0.34
CA GLU A 242 -26.55 -1.30 -0.40
C GLU A 242 -25.74 -0.02 -0.14
N GLU A 243 -25.24 0.15 1.10
CA GLU A 243 -24.34 1.25 1.46
C GLU A 243 -23.04 1.16 0.66
N PHE A 244 -22.42 -0.01 0.66
CA PHE A 244 -21.17 -0.24 -0.07
C PHE A 244 -21.33 -0.01 -1.57
N ILE A 245 -22.40 -0.56 -2.18
CA ILE A 245 -22.65 -0.38 -3.61
C ILE A 245 -22.91 1.07 -3.97
N ALA A 246 -23.63 1.82 -3.15
CA ALA A 246 -23.88 3.23 -3.43
C ALA A 246 -22.59 4.04 -3.43
N LEU A 247 -21.72 3.83 -2.47
CA LEU A 247 -20.41 4.47 -2.39
C LEU A 247 -19.48 4.03 -3.54
N LEU A 248 -19.44 2.74 -3.85
CA LEU A 248 -18.62 2.22 -4.94
C LEU A 248 -19.07 2.68 -6.33
N LYS A 249 -20.34 3.01 -6.53
CA LYS A 249 -20.80 3.68 -7.75
C LYS A 249 -20.24 5.10 -7.87
N VAL A 250 -20.02 5.80 -6.76
CA VAL A 250 -19.31 7.09 -6.77
C VAL A 250 -17.85 6.88 -7.14
N VAL A 251 -17.18 5.86 -6.56
CA VAL A 251 -15.80 5.48 -6.93
C VAL A 251 -15.68 5.19 -8.43
N ALA A 252 -16.59 4.36 -8.98
CA ALA A 252 -16.62 4.01 -10.39
C ALA A 252 -16.85 5.22 -11.30
N LYS A 253 -17.70 6.18 -10.90
CA LYS A 253 -17.93 7.45 -11.62
C LYS A 253 -16.64 8.25 -11.79
N HIS A 254 -15.78 8.27 -10.78
CA HIS A 254 -14.47 8.95 -10.79
C HIS A 254 -13.35 8.10 -11.41
N ASP A 255 -13.65 6.86 -11.84
CA ASP A 255 -12.63 5.91 -12.31
C ASP A 255 -11.51 5.66 -11.27
N ALA A 256 -11.87 5.82 -10.00
CA ALA A 256 -11.00 5.65 -8.84
C ALA A 256 -10.90 4.19 -8.40
N LEU A 257 -10.05 3.88 -7.41
CA LEU A 257 -9.80 2.52 -6.97
C LEU A 257 -10.64 2.16 -5.72
N TYR A 258 -11.13 0.94 -5.70
CA TYR A 258 -11.75 0.30 -4.55
C TYR A 258 -10.77 -0.65 -3.89
N ALA A 259 -10.25 -0.30 -2.72
CA ALA A 259 -9.39 -1.16 -1.90
C ALA A 259 -10.17 -1.75 -0.72
N ILE A 260 -9.94 -3.01 -0.37
CA ILE A 260 -10.69 -3.66 0.70
C ILE A 260 -9.84 -4.58 1.59
N HIS A 261 -9.72 -4.22 2.87
CA HIS A 261 -9.52 -5.19 3.94
C HIS A 261 -10.84 -5.92 4.14
N MET A 262 -10.86 -7.19 3.76
CA MET A 262 -12.08 -8.00 3.70
C MET A 262 -12.72 -8.20 5.09
N ARG A 263 -13.98 -8.60 5.09
CA ARG A 263 -14.77 -8.87 6.31
C ARG A 263 -14.21 -10.01 7.17
N ASN A 264 -13.48 -10.91 6.56
CA ASN A 264 -12.88 -12.06 7.21
C ASN A 264 -11.66 -12.55 6.44
N GLU A 265 -10.58 -12.90 7.13
CA GLU A 265 -9.34 -13.39 6.56
C GLU A 265 -8.96 -14.79 7.09
N ASP A 266 -9.90 -15.44 7.81
CA ASP A 266 -9.73 -16.76 8.40
C ASP A 266 -10.82 -17.76 7.96
N ASP A 267 -11.75 -18.15 8.85
CA ASP A 267 -12.70 -19.25 8.58
C ASP A 267 -13.66 -18.99 7.42
N ARG A 268 -13.92 -17.71 7.08
CA ARG A 268 -14.85 -17.28 6.01
C ARG A 268 -14.18 -16.46 4.91
N VAL A 269 -12.90 -16.67 4.68
CA VAL A 269 -12.11 -15.87 3.72
C VAL A 269 -12.63 -16.00 2.28
N GLU A 270 -13.10 -17.17 1.86
CA GLU A 270 -13.64 -17.40 0.52
C GLU A 270 -14.96 -16.63 0.31
N GLU A 271 -15.80 -16.59 1.32
CA GLU A 271 -17.06 -15.80 1.31
C GLU A 271 -16.74 -14.30 1.29
N ALA A 272 -15.71 -13.85 2.00
CA ALA A 272 -15.29 -12.45 2.02
C ALA A 272 -14.71 -12.01 0.66
N ILE A 273 -13.97 -12.88 -0.03
CA ILE A 273 -13.52 -12.63 -1.41
C ILE A 273 -14.72 -12.53 -2.35
N ALA A 274 -15.70 -13.45 -2.24
CA ALA A 274 -16.92 -13.42 -3.05
C ALA A 274 -17.74 -12.14 -2.80
N GLU A 275 -17.83 -11.67 -1.54
CA GLU A 275 -18.45 -10.37 -1.19
C GLU A 275 -17.75 -9.22 -1.92
N ALA A 276 -16.41 -9.13 -1.83
CA ALA A 276 -15.62 -8.08 -2.47
C ALA A 276 -15.82 -8.04 -4.00
N ILE A 277 -15.78 -9.21 -4.64
CA ILE A 277 -15.99 -9.37 -6.08
C ILE A 277 -17.42 -8.96 -6.47
N GLU A 278 -18.44 -9.38 -5.71
CA GLU A 278 -19.83 -9.04 -5.98
C GLU A 278 -20.10 -7.53 -5.85
N LEU A 279 -19.49 -6.87 -4.85
CA LEU A 279 -19.56 -5.43 -4.67
C LEU A 279 -18.94 -4.68 -5.87
N ALA A 280 -17.77 -5.10 -6.32
CA ALA A 280 -17.10 -4.55 -7.50
C ALA A 280 -17.95 -4.76 -8.77
N ARG A 281 -18.46 -5.97 -8.97
CA ARG A 281 -19.30 -6.33 -10.12
C ARG A 281 -20.58 -5.48 -10.21
N ARG A 282 -21.28 -5.27 -9.08
CA ARG A 282 -22.52 -4.48 -9.03
C ARG A 282 -22.31 -2.98 -9.13
N SER A 283 -21.16 -2.50 -8.75
CA SER A 283 -20.82 -1.06 -8.79
C SER A 283 -20.08 -0.64 -10.05
N GLY A 284 -19.36 -1.55 -10.70
CA GLY A 284 -18.44 -1.26 -11.80
C GLY A 284 -17.10 -0.67 -11.35
N ALA A 285 -16.78 -0.69 -10.04
CA ALA A 285 -15.51 -0.21 -9.51
C ALA A 285 -14.39 -1.23 -9.75
N ARG A 286 -13.17 -0.74 -9.98
CA ARG A 286 -11.95 -1.55 -10.05
C ARG A 286 -11.57 -2.01 -8.65
N LEU A 287 -11.20 -3.28 -8.49
CA LEU A 287 -11.00 -3.90 -7.19
C LEU A 287 -9.53 -4.18 -6.88
N GLU A 288 -9.10 -3.77 -5.69
CA GLU A 288 -7.88 -4.22 -5.05
C GLU A 288 -8.22 -4.92 -3.72
N ILE A 289 -7.88 -6.21 -3.61
CA ILE A 289 -8.02 -6.95 -2.36
C ILE A 289 -6.75 -6.75 -1.54
N SER A 290 -6.90 -6.07 -0.42
CA SER A 290 -5.80 -5.70 0.48
C SER A 290 -5.16 -6.92 1.16
N HIS A 291 -3.81 -6.95 1.23
CA HIS A 291 -2.98 -7.89 1.98
C HIS A 291 -3.51 -9.34 2.03
N LEU A 292 -3.90 -9.88 0.86
CA LEU A 292 -4.57 -11.19 0.73
C LEU A 292 -3.85 -12.30 1.53
N LYS A 293 -4.58 -12.96 2.41
CA LYS A 293 -4.06 -14.03 3.26
C LYS A 293 -5.14 -15.00 3.73
N ALA A 294 -4.74 -16.21 4.09
CA ALA A 294 -5.54 -17.14 4.88
C ALA A 294 -4.90 -17.26 6.26
N GLN A 295 -5.52 -16.65 7.27
CA GLN A 295 -5.05 -16.70 8.65
C GLN A 295 -5.43 -18.02 9.31
N ASN A 296 -4.60 -18.45 10.27
CA ASN A 296 -4.75 -19.63 11.10
C ASN A 296 -4.58 -20.96 10.34
N GLN A 297 -3.95 -21.93 10.99
CA GLN A 297 -3.56 -23.20 10.38
C GLN A 297 -4.72 -23.95 9.71
N ASN A 298 -5.92 -23.86 10.27
CA ASN A 298 -7.12 -24.53 9.75
C ASN A 298 -7.54 -24.01 8.36
N ASN A 299 -7.10 -22.81 7.97
CA ASN A 299 -7.50 -22.13 6.74
C ASN A 299 -6.40 -22.14 5.66
N TRP A 300 -5.18 -22.57 5.98
CA TRP A 300 -4.06 -22.53 5.03
C TRP A 300 -4.30 -23.30 3.73
N HIS A 301 -5.16 -24.32 3.77
CA HIS A 301 -5.54 -25.10 2.60
C HIS A 301 -6.43 -24.35 1.60
N LYS A 302 -6.99 -23.18 1.96
CA LYS A 302 -7.94 -22.40 1.15
C LYS A 302 -7.28 -21.52 0.08
N VAL A 303 -5.95 -21.30 0.13
CA VAL A 303 -5.28 -20.41 -0.82
C VAL A 303 -5.55 -20.76 -2.30
N PRO A 304 -5.56 -22.03 -2.72
CA PRO A 304 -5.91 -22.34 -4.11
C PRO A 304 -7.33 -21.96 -4.52
N SER A 305 -8.34 -22.13 -3.66
CA SER A 305 -9.72 -21.72 -3.94
C SER A 305 -9.89 -20.20 -3.91
N MET A 306 -9.19 -19.50 -3.02
CA MET A 306 -9.13 -18.04 -2.99
C MET A 306 -8.63 -17.47 -4.32
N LEU A 307 -7.48 -17.96 -4.81
CA LEU A 307 -6.91 -17.55 -6.09
C LEU A 307 -7.85 -17.90 -7.25
N LYS A 308 -8.51 -19.07 -7.19
CA LYS A 308 -9.48 -19.45 -8.22
C LYS A 308 -10.63 -18.44 -8.33
N LEU A 309 -11.20 -17.98 -7.21
CA LEU A 309 -12.25 -16.96 -7.21
C LEU A 309 -11.77 -15.65 -7.88
N ILE A 310 -10.56 -15.20 -7.55
CA ILE A 310 -9.98 -13.97 -8.09
C ILE A 310 -9.71 -14.11 -9.60
N HIS A 311 -9.10 -15.21 -10.03
CA HIS A 311 -8.83 -15.46 -11.45
C HIS A 311 -10.11 -15.68 -12.28
N ASP A 312 -11.15 -16.27 -11.71
CA ASP A 312 -12.43 -16.41 -12.40
C ASP A 312 -13.08 -15.02 -12.60
N ALA A 313 -12.95 -14.11 -11.63
CA ALA A 313 -13.40 -12.73 -11.76
C ALA A 313 -12.59 -11.95 -12.82
N GLU A 314 -11.25 -12.07 -12.82
CA GLU A 314 -10.37 -11.45 -13.80
C GLU A 314 -10.70 -11.95 -15.22
N LYS A 315 -10.84 -13.26 -15.43
CA LYS A 315 -11.23 -13.87 -16.70
C LYS A 315 -12.62 -13.42 -17.18
N SER A 316 -13.51 -13.03 -16.27
CA SER A 316 -14.82 -12.45 -16.64
C SER A 316 -14.72 -11.00 -17.13
N GLY A 317 -13.51 -10.41 -17.14
CA GLY A 317 -13.23 -9.04 -17.59
C GLY A 317 -13.26 -8.00 -16.47
N MET A 318 -13.21 -8.41 -15.20
CA MET A 318 -13.07 -7.47 -14.09
C MET A 318 -11.62 -6.99 -13.98
N ASP A 319 -11.43 -5.70 -13.71
CA ASP A 319 -10.15 -5.13 -13.31
C ASP A 319 -9.97 -5.40 -11.80
N ILE A 320 -9.24 -6.47 -11.50
CA ILE A 320 -9.03 -6.98 -10.14
C ILE A 320 -7.56 -7.32 -9.92
N HIS A 321 -7.01 -6.84 -8.82
CA HIS A 321 -5.69 -7.18 -8.31
C HIS A 321 -5.78 -7.43 -6.81
N PHE A 322 -4.71 -7.92 -6.24
CA PHE A 322 -4.53 -7.99 -4.79
C PHE A 322 -3.10 -7.63 -4.41
N ASP A 323 -2.93 -7.23 -3.19
CA ASP A 323 -1.61 -6.92 -2.65
C ASP A 323 -1.18 -7.88 -1.55
N ARG A 324 0.14 -7.94 -1.27
CA ARG A 324 0.71 -8.79 -0.22
C ARG A 324 2.07 -8.29 0.25
N TYR A 325 2.29 -8.25 1.56
CA TYR A 325 3.62 -8.05 2.19
C TYR A 325 4.33 -9.41 2.40
N PRO A 326 5.68 -9.46 2.32
CA PRO A 326 6.44 -10.71 2.35
C PRO A 326 6.78 -11.20 3.78
N TYR A 327 5.75 -11.29 4.65
CA TYR A 327 5.90 -11.78 6.03
C TYR A 327 4.73 -12.67 6.44
N THR A 328 4.98 -13.57 7.41
CA THR A 328 4.00 -14.55 7.91
C THR A 328 3.26 -14.11 9.16
N ALA A 329 3.55 -12.92 9.70
CA ALA A 329 2.75 -12.29 10.76
C ALA A 329 1.94 -11.12 10.19
N PHE A 330 0.74 -10.90 10.74
CA PHE A 330 -0.04 -9.68 10.52
C PHE A 330 0.17 -8.69 11.68
N SER A 331 -0.23 -7.43 11.50
CA SER A 331 -0.24 -6.44 12.60
C SER A 331 -1.56 -5.69 12.59
N THR A 332 -2.16 -5.53 13.79
CA THR A 332 -3.45 -4.86 14.00
C THR A 332 -3.59 -4.41 15.46
N GLY A 333 -4.74 -3.81 15.83
CA GLY A 333 -5.06 -3.48 17.21
C GLY A 333 -5.42 -4.72 18.04
N LEU A 334 -5.05 -4.72 19.33
CA LEU A 334 -5.41 -5.78 20.27
C LEU A 334 -6.92 -5.84 20.54
N ASP A 335 -7.67 -4.79 20.23
CA ASP A 335 -9.13 -4.75 20.31
C ASP A 335 -9.82 -5.76 19.38
N CYS A 336 -9.10 -6.32 18.41
CA CYS A 336 -9.56 -7.46 17.59
C CYS A 336 -9.89 -8.71 18.43
N PHE A 337 -9.46 -8.78 19.69
CA PHE A 337 -9.83 -9.82 20.68
C PHE A 337 -11.20 -9.57 21.33
N ILE A 338 -11.86 -8.46 21.02
CA ILE A 338 -13.25 -8.19 21.39
C ILE A 338 -14.14 -8.58 20.20
N PRO A 339 -15.20 -9.40 20.34
CA PRO A 339 -16.07 -9.73 19.23
C PRO A 339 -16.83 -8.51 18.71
N LEU A 340 -17.11 -8.43 17.39
CA LEU A 340 -17.73 -7.27 16.74
C LEU A 340 -18.99 -6.77 17.45
N ALA A 341 -19.86 -7.68 17.92
CA ALA A 341 -21.07 -7.32 18.64
C ALA A 341 -20.80 -6.53 19.94
N GLN A 342 -19.60 -6.64 20.51
CA GLN A 342 -19.18 -5.94 21.72
C GLN A 342 -18.29 -4.71 21.44
N ARG A 343 -18.01 -4.39 20.16
CA ARG A 343 -17.23 -3.22 19.74
C ARG A 343 -18.08 -2.01 19.32
N GLN A 344 -19.40 -2.06 19.53
CA GLN A 344 -20.31 -0.96 19.21
C GLN A 344 -20.16 0.22 20.17
N GLY A 345 -20.37 1.43 19.64
CA GLY A 345 -20.38 2.68 20.40
C GLY A 345 -18.98 3.21 20.72
N SER A 346 -18.92 4.12 21.68
CA SER A 346 -17.70 4.79 22.10
C SER A 346 -16.71 3.84 22.82
N SER A 347 -15.42 4.22 22.82
CA SER A 347 -14.39 3.49 23.60
C SER A 347 -14.78 3.35 25.09
N LYS A 348 -15.47 4.34 25.66
CA LYS A 348 -15.96 4.27 27.04
C LYS A 348 -16.99 3.14 27.24
N GLU A 349 -17.92 2.99 26.30
CA GLU A 349 -18.93 1.92 26.35
C GLU A 349 -18.30 0.55 26.11
N ILE A 350 -17.33 0.43 25.22
CA ILE A 350 -16.57 -0.81 25.00
C ILE A 350 -15.82 -1.22 26.28
N LEU A 351 -15.11 -0.28 26.91
CA LEU A 351 -14.40 -0.52 28.17
C LEU A 351 -15.34 -0.93 29.31
N ALA A 352 -16.53 -0.32 29.39
CA ALA A 352 -17.54 -0.69 30.40
C ALA A 352 -18.04 -2.14 30.20
N ARG A 353 -18.07 -2.67 28.97
CA ARG A 353 -18.41 -4.08 28.70
C ARG A 353 -17.35 -5.06 29.20
N LEU A 354 -16.09 -4.66 29.28
CA LEU A 354 -15.02 -5.46 29.88
C LEU A 354 -15.16 -5.59 31.40
N GLU A 355 -15.90 -4.69 32.06
CA GLU A 355 -16.14 -4.67 33.48
C GLU A 355 -17.47 -5.36 33.89
N ASN A 356 -18.42 -5.44 32.96
CA ASN A 356 -19.72 -6.06 33.20
C ASN A 356 -19.58 -7.58 33.11
N PRO A 357 -19.91 -8.36 34.18
CA PRO A 357 -19.67 -9.80 34.22
C PRO A 357 -20.33 -10.60 33.09
N ALA A 358 -21.49 -10.16 32.60
CA ALA A 358 -22.22 -10.88 31.53
C ALA A 358 -21.54 -10.71 30.16
N THR A 359 -21.12 -9.50 29.84
CA THR A 359 -20.42 -9.21 28.55
C THR A 359 -18.96 -9.59 28.63
N GLU A 360 -18.31 -9.44 29.77
CA GLU A 360 -16.93 -9.88 30.02
C GLU A 360 -16.75 -11.37 29.73
N LYS A 361 -17.68 -12.21 30.20
CA LYS A 361 -17.65 -13.66 29.92
C LYS A 361 -17.64 -13.95 28.42
N ILE A 362 -18.48 -13.27 27.63
CA ILE A 362 -18.56 -13.43 26.18
C ILE A 362 -17.24 -13.02 25.53
N ILE A 363 -16.67 -11.87 25.96
CA ILE A 363 -15.42 -11.35 25.41
C ILE A 363 -14.27 -12.27 25.75
N ARG A 364 -14.20 -12.75 27.01
CA ARG A 364 -13.19 -13.70 27.46
C ARG A 364 -13.18 -15.00 26.65
N GLU A 365 -14.34 -15.61 26.45
CA GLU A 365 -14.46 -16.85 25.65
C GLU A 365 -13.99 -16.63 24.21
N TYR A 366 -14.36 -15.51 23.61
CA TYR A 366 -13.93 -15.14 22.27
C TYR A 366 -12.42 -14.89 22.20
N ALA A 367 -11.86 -14.12 23.14
CA ALA A 367 -10.45 -13.78 23.21
C ALA A 367 -9.57 -15.03 23.36
N LEU A 368 -9.88 -15.90 24.33
CA LEU A 368 -9.16 -17.15 24.52
C LEU A 368 -9.29 -18.10 23.33
N GLY A 369 -10.46 -18.13 22.68
CA GLY A 369 -10.67 -18.83 21.42
C GLY A 369 -9.75 -18.29 20.31
N ARG A 370 -9.55 -16.96 20.22
CA ARG A 370 -8.64 -16.34 19.25
C ARG A 370 -7.17 -16.63 19.57
N VAL A 371 -6.75 -16.58 20.85
CA VAL A 371 -5.40 -17.00 21.27
C VAL A 371 -5.12 -18.43 20.78
N LYS A 372 -6.05 -19.36 21.05
CA LYS A 372 -5.93 -20.76 20.61
C LYS A 372 -5.84 -20.90 19.09
N ARG A 373 -6.69 -20.19 18.31
CA ARG A 373 -6.67 -20.26 16.84
C ARG A 373 -5.37 -19.73 16.25
N LEU A 374 -4.75 -18.71 16.89
CA LEU A 374 -3.45 -18.18 16.49
C LEU A 374 -2.28 -19.13 16.77
N GLY A 375 -2.48 -20.17 17.57
CA GLY A 375 -1.46 -21.17 17.93
C GLY A 375 -0.94 -21.06 19.36
N GLY A 376 -1.42 -20.10 20.15
CA GLY A 376 -1.03 -19.87 21.55
C GLY A 376 -0.52 -18.44 21.81
N PRO A 377 -0.28 -18.10 23.09
CA PRO A 377 0.17 -16.77 23.48
C PRO A 377 1.59 -16.43 22.98
N GLU A 378 2.40 -17.42 22.62
CA GLU A 378 3.71 -17.26 21.97
C GLU A 378 3.61 -16.83 20.51
N CYS A 379 2.43 -16.88 19.90
CA CYS A 379 2.17 -16.41 18.54
C CYS A 379 1.61 -14.97 18.49
N ILE A 380 1.55 -14.27 19.63
CA ILE A 380 1.00 -12.92 19.76
C ILE A 380 2.06 -12.01 20.34
N LEU A 381 2.57 -11.06 19.57
CA LEU A 381 3.54 -10.04 20.00
C LEU A 381 2.81 -8.73 20.30
N ILE A 382 3.02 -8.14 21.48
CA ILE A 382 2.54 -6.79 21.81
C ILE A 382 3.51 -5.78 21.19
N ALA A 383 3.06 -5.06 20.16
CA ALA A 383 3.92 -4.20 19.34
C ALA A 383 4.07 -2.78 19.91
N ALA A 384 3.04 -2.23 20.56
CA ALA A 384 3.12 -0.91 21.17
C ALA A 384 2.14 -0.77 22.32
N CYS A 385 2.63 -0.20 23.42
CA CYS A 385 1.88 0.28 24.57
C CYS A 385 2.32 1.71 24.86
N PHE A 386 1.37 2.59 25.20
CA PHE A 386 1.61 4.03 25.34
C PHE A 386 1.36 4.56 26.75
N ALA A 387 0.62 3.82 27.59
CA ALA A 387 0.34 4.22 28.95
C ALA A 387 1.59 4.09 29.83
N PRO A 388 1.88 5.06 30.72
CA PRO A 388 3.02 5.01 31.63
C PRO A 388 3.09 3.72 32.43
N GLY A 389 4.24 3.05 32.40
CA GLY A 389 4.48 1.78 33.09
C GLY A 389 4.12 0.52 32.28
N ASN A 390 3.56 0.70 31.07
CA ASN A 390 3.27 -0.40 30.14
C ASN A 390 4.35 -0.59 29.07
N GLU A 391 5.36 0.27 28.99
CA GLU A 391 6.48 0.17 28.05
C GLU A 391 7.19 -1.19 28.14
N LYS A 392 7.17 -1.81 29.34
CA LYS A 392 7.72 -3.13 29.62
C LYS A 392 7.07 -4.28 28.82
N TYR A 393 5.86 -4.08 28.29
CA TYR A 393 5.16 -5.06 27.44
C TYR A 393 5.45 -4.88 25.95
N THR A 394 5.92 -3.70 25.54
CA THR A 394 6.25 -3.42 24.14
C THR A 394 7.38 -4.34 23.65
N GLY A 395 7.18 -5.00 22.51
CA GLY A 395 8.12 -5.95 21.93
C GLY A 395 8.16 -7.31 22.64
N LYS A 396 7.18 -7.64 23.50
CA LYS A 396 7.07 -8.92 24.22
C LYS A 396 5.93 -9.77 23.68
N TYR A 397 6.15 -11.09 23.67
CA TYR A 397 5.08 -12.03 23.39
C TYR A 397 4.08 -12.09 24.54
N LEU A 398 2.83 -12.45 24.26
CA LEU A 398 1.76 -12.48 25.27
C LEU A 398 2.10 -13.40 26.44
N ASN A 399 2.74 -14.55 26.22
CA ASN A 399 3.23 -15.44 27.29
C ASN A 399 4.30 -14.79 28.18
N GLU A 400 5.12 -13.90 27.64
CA GLU A 400 6.07 -13.10 28.42
C GLU A 400 5.36 -12.00 29.19
N CYS A 401 4.35 -11.34 28.56
CA CYS A 401 3.51 -10.36 29.22
C CYS A 401 2.75 -10.95 30.41
N CYS A 402 2.27 -12.18 30.29
CA CYS A 402 1.65 -12.93 31.42
C CYS A 402 2.62 -13.13 32.57
N LYS A 403 3.88 -13.49 32.29
CA LYS A 403 4.92 -13.62 33.35
C LYS A 403 5.24 -12.29 34.01
N ILE A 404 5.34 -11.20 33.22
CA ILE A 404 5.60 -9.84 33.75
C ILE A 404 4.45 -9.33 34.61
N SER A 405 3.21 -9.60 34.22
CA SER A 405 2.00 -9.16 34.94
C SER A 405 1.63 -10.05 36.13
N GLY A 406 2.09 -11.32 36.14
CA GLY A 406 1.64 -12.36 37.10
C GLY A 406 0.20 -12.80 36.88
N LYS A 407 -0.37 -12.58 35.68
CA LYS A 407 -1.75 -12.85 35.30
C LYS A 407 -1.82 -13.90 34.20
N ASP A 408 -3.00 -14.53 34.05
CA ASP A 408 -3.29 -15.39 32.90
C ASP A 408 -3.43 -14.58 31.61
N GLU A 409 -3.65 -15.28 30.50
CA GLU A 409 -3.74 -14.68 29.15
C GLU A 409 -4.90 -13.67 29.06
N TRP A 410 -6.08 -14.05 29.55
CA TRP A 410 -7.24 -13.17 29.51
C TRP A 410 -7.07 -11.93 30.39
N GLU A 411 -6.66 -12.09 31.62
CA GLU A 411 -6.46 -10.98 32.55
C GLU A 411 -5.35 -10.02 32.04
N THR A 412 -4.34 -10.55 31.33
CA THR A 412 -3.30 -9.74 30.70
C THR A 412 -3.85 -8.96 29.52
N ILE A 413 -4.61 -9.60 28.61
CA ILE A 413 -5.27 -8.94 27.46
C ILE A 413 -6.22 -7.85 27.97
N LYS A 414 -7.10 -8.19 28.93
CA LYS A 414 -8.05 -7.25 29.53
C LYS A 414 -7.36 -6.05 30.16
N TYR A 415 -6.30 -6.29 30.94
CA TYR A 415 -5.51 -5.22 31.54
C TYR A 415 -4.93 -4.27 30.48
N LEU A 416 -4.31 -4.80 29.42
CA LEU A 416 -3.74 -3.99 28.34
C LEU A 416 -4.83 -3.18 27.62
N LEU A 417 -5.96 -3.79 27.26
CA LEU A 417 -7.07 -3.09 26.63
C LEU A 417 -7.61 -1.95 27.49
N GLN A 418 -7.71 -2.14 28.79
CA GLN A 418 -8.21 -1.14 29.74
C GLN A 418 -7.19 -0.02 29.98
N SER A 419 -5.95 -0.37 30.33
CA SER A 419 -4.90 0.60 30.68
C SER A 419 -4.49 1.48 29.48
N GLU A 420 -4.51 0.92 28.28
CA GLU A 420 -4.20 1.61 27.03
C GLU A 420 -5.43 2.25 26.36
N LYS A 421 -6.62 2.13 26.99
CA LYS A 421 -7.89 2.66 26.44
C LYS A 421 -8.16 2.16 25.02
N LEU A 422 -7.93 0.86 24.79
CA LEU A 422 -8.02 0.12 23.52
C LEU A 422 -6.89 0.43 22.50
N ASN A 423 -5.97 1.33 22.79
CA ASN A 423 -4.88 1.72 21.88
C ASN A 423 -3.62 0.85 22.10
N VAL A 424 -3.71 -0.43 21.77
CA VAL A 424 -2.60 -1.41 21.83
C VAL A 424 -2.41 -2.04 20.47
N ASN A 425 -1.21 -1.98 19.93
CA ASN A 425 -0.87 -2.66 18.68
C ASN A 425 -0.26 -4.03 18.95
N MET A 426 -0.57 -5.00 18.09
CA MET A 426 -0.04 -6.36 18.18
C MET A 426 0.35 -6.91 16.81
N ALA A 427 1.20 -7.94 16.80
CA ALA A 427 1.43 -8.79 15.65
C ALA A 427 1.04 -10.24 15.95
N GLY A 428 0.36 -10.89 15.00
CA GLY A 428 -0.09 -12.29 15.09
C GLY A 428 0.58 -13.19 14.08
N PHE A 429 1.23 -14.26 14.51
CA PHE A 429 1.95 -15.21 13.65
C PHE A 429 0.98 -16.28 13.16
N ALA A 430 0.22 -15.99 12.12
CA ALA A 430 -0.94 -16.78 11.67
C ALA A 430 -0.83 -17.38 10.27
N MET A 431 0.21 -17.05 9.48
CA MET A 431 0.31 -17.46 8.08
C MET A 431 1.43 -18.48 7.85
N LYS A 432 1.30 -19.23 6.74
CA LYS A 432 2.27 -20.21 6.28
C LYS A 432 3.17 -19.65 5.17
N GLU A 433 4.47 -19.94 5.25
CA GLU A 433 5.46 -19.48 4.24
C GLU A 433 5.13 -19.95 2.82
N ASP A 434 4.69 -21.22 2.64
CA ASP A 434 4.32 -21.75 1.31
C ASP A 434 3.15 -20.98 0.68
N ASN A 435 2.15 -20.61 1.50
CA ASN A 435 1.00 -19.83 1.07
C ASN A 435 1.42 -18.40 0.68
N LEU A 436 2.28 -17.80 1.47
CA LEU A 436 2.87 -16.50 1.18
C LEU A 436 3.60 -16.52 -0.17
N ARG A 437 4.41 -17.55 -0.41
CA ARG A 437 5.10 -17.76 -1.69
C ARG A 437 4.12 -17.90 -2.86
N THR A 438 3.07 -18.69 -2.70
CA THR A 438 2.04 -18.90 -3.72
C THR A 438 1.36 -17.58 -4.06
N LEU A 439 0.95 -16.80 -3.06
CA LEU A 439 0.30 -15.50 -3.27
C LEU A 439 1.24 -14.48 -3.93
N LEU A 440 2.47 -14.32 -3.45
CA LEU A 440 3.42 -13.36 -4.04
C LEU A 440 3.81 -13.71 -5.48
N ASN A 441 3.76 -15.00 -5.87
CA ASN A 441 4.09 -15.45 -7.24
C ASN A 441 2.94 -15.22 -8.23
N ASP A 442 1.73 -15.07 -7.74
CA ASP A 442 0.56 -14.86 -8.60
C ASP A 442 0.71 -13.59 -9.46
N PRO A 443 0.35 -13.63 -10.76
CA PRO A 443 0.51 -12.49 -11.66
C PRO A 443 -0.29 -11.26 -11.24
N LEU A 444 -1.40 -11.42 -10.51
CA LEU A 444 -2.24 -10.32 -10.03
C LEU A 444 -1.75 -9.70 -8.71
N ALA A 445 -0.67 -10.27 -8.11
CA ALA A 445 -0.14 -9.79 -6.85
C ALA A 445 0.72 -8.54 -7.01
N MET A 446 0.53 -7.56 -6.14
CA MET A 446 1.41 -6.41 -5.92
C MET A 446 2.15 -6.56 -4.59
N VAL A 447 3.38 -6.03 -4.51
CA VAL A 447 4.17 -6.02 -3.27
C VAL A 447 3.89 -4.74 -2.52
N ILE A 448 3.65 -4.87 -1.21
CA ILE A 448 3.30 -3.74 -0.33
C ILE A 448 4.03 -3.83 1.00
N THR A 449 3.94 -2.77 1.80
CA THR A 449 4.35 -2.83 3.20
C THR A 449 3.22 -3.16 4.16
N ASP A 450 2.00 -2.68 3.92
CA ASP A 450 0.90 -2.63 4.90
C ASP A 450 1.41 -2.00 6.22
N GLY A 451 2.36 -1.08 6.09
CA GLY A 451 3.10 -0.47 7.18
C GLY A 451 3.12 1.06 7.09
N SER A 452 3.39 1.71 8.23
CA SER A 452 3.56 3.15 8.30
C SER A 452 4.99 3.59 8.03
N VAL A 453 5.20 4.88 7.84
CA VAL A 453 6.52 5.51 7.98
C VAL A 453 6.92 5.49 9.45
N TYR A 454 8.13 5.03 9.71
CA TYR A 454 8.78 5.11 11.01
C TYR A 454 10.18 5.73 10.86
N SER A 455 10.63 6.36 11.95
CA SER A 455 12.00 6.81 12.11
C SER A 455 12.56 6.23 13.43
N PRO A 456 13.82 5.82 13.50
CA PRO A 456 14.44 5.39 14.77
C PRO A 456 14.58 6.52 15.78
N LYS A 457 14.20 7.74 15.43
CA LYS A 457 14.29 8.95 16.26
C LYS A 457 12.89 9.45 16.67
N GLY A 458 12.85 10.24 17.75
CA GLY A 458 11.62 10.89 18.21
C GLY A 458 10.57 9.91 18.73
N ARG A 459 9.30 10.31 18.68
CA ARG A 459 8.16 9.50 19.15
C ARG A 459 8.04 8.18 18.39
N LEU A 460 8.20 8.21 17.07
CA LEU A 460 8.09 7.04 16.21
C LEU A 460 9.16 5.96 16.49
N GLY A 461 10.30 6.35 17.10
CA GLY A 461 11.35 5.42 17.54
C GLY A 461 11.05 4.68 18.84
N GLN A 462 9.97 5.03 19.55
CA GLN A 462 9.58 4.40 20.83
C GLN A 462 8.63 3.21 20.64
N GLU A 463 8.07 3.04 19.46
CA GLU A 463 7.22 1.92 19.11
C GLU A 463 8.06 0.71 18.67
N ALA A 464 7.50 -0.50 18.71
CA ALA A 464 8.13 -1.70 18.13
C ALA A 464 7.31 -2.16 16.91
N PRO A 465 7.39 -1.42 15.78
CA PRO A 465 6.58 -1.72 14.61
C PRO A 465 6.92 -3.08 14.01
N HIS A 466 5.96 -3.66 13.27
CA HIS A 466 6.21 -4.85 12.49
C HIS A 466 7.37 -4.60 11.49
N PRO A 467 8.32 -5.53 11.31
CA PRO A 467 9.46 -5.38 10.38
C PRO A 467 9.05 -4.99 8.95
N ARG A 468 7.81 -5.30 8.52
CA ARG A 468 7.27 -4.93 7.21
C ARG A 468 7.39 -3.44 6.90
N SER A 469 7.33 -2.58 7.93
CA SER A 469 7.48 -1.13 7.77
C SER A 469 8.89 -0.70 7.34
N TYR A 470 9.90 -1.55 7.53
CA TYR A 470 11.31 -1.28 7.24
C TYR A 470 11.88 -2.11 6.10
N GLY A 471 11.29 -3.27 5.76
CA GLY A 471 11.96 -4.25 4.92
C GLY A 471 11.13 -4.97 3.86
N SER A 472 9.84 -4.67 3.64
CA SER A 472 8.98 -5.44 2.73
C SER A 472 9.56 -5.57 1.32
N PHE A 473 9.91 -4.48 0.68
CA PHE A 473 10.39 -4.51 -0.71
C PHE A 473 11.77 -5.15 -0.82
N THR A 474 12.64 -4.88 0.13
CA THR A 474 13.99 -5.45 0.15
C THR A 474 14.01 -6.92 0.56
N ASN A 475 13.08 -7.35 1.44
CA ASN A 475 12.85 -8.77 1.73
C ASN A 475 12.34 -9.52 0.49
N TYR A 476 11.38 -8.92 -0.24
CA TYR A 476 10.87 -9.52 -1.46
C TYR A 476 11.98 -9.71 -2.51
N ILE A 477 12.73 -8.66 -2.84
CA ILE A 477 13.80 -8.73 -3.85
C ILE A 477 14.97 -9.60 -3.38
N GLY A 478 15.40 -9.47 -2.12
CA GLY A 478 16.56 -10.20 -1.58
C GLY A 478 16.25 -11.68 -1.33
N LYS A 479 15.35 -11.96 -0.36
CA LYS A 479 15.05 -13.34 0.07
C LYS A 479 14.32 -14.13 -1.03
N TYR A 480 13.21 -13.60 -1.55
CA TYR A 480 12.36 -14.39 -2.45
C TYR A 480 12.90 -14.42 -3.89
N VAL A 481 13.29 -13.28 -4.44
CA VAL A 481 13.70 -13.21 -5.85
C VAL A 481 15.15 -13.66 -6.02
N ARG A 482 16.12 -13.05 -5.31
CA ARG A 482 17.53 -13.37 -5.45
C ARG A 482 17.87 -14.74 -4.91
N ASP A 483 17.56 -15.02 -3.62
CA ASP A 483 18.05 -16.20 -2.92
C ASP A 483 17.22 -17.44 -3.26
N GLN A 484 15.89 -17.32 -3.31
CA GLN A 484 14.99 -18.44 -3.55
C GLN A 484 14.61 -18.63 -5.03
N LYS A 485 15.05 -17.76 -5.94
CA LYS A 485 14.79 -17.82 -7.39
C LYS A 485 13.30 -17.92 -7.74
N PHE A 486 12.50 -17.18 -7.02
CA PHE A 486 11.05 -17.24 -6.99
C PHE A 486 10.40 -16.81 -8.33
N CYS A 487 10.90 -15.71 -8.92
CA CYS A 487 10.59 -15.25 -10.27
C CYS A 487 11.82 -14.51 -10.83
N ASP A 488 11.76 -14.12 -12.09
CA ASP A 488 12.79 -13.24 -12.66
C ASP A 488 12.70 -11.82 -12.12
N LEU A 489 13.82 -11.10 -12.15
CA LEU A 489 13.91 -9.77 -11.53
C LEU A 489 13.04 -8.73 -12.25
N GLN A 490 12.83 -8.84 -13.57
CA GLN A 490 11.95 -7.92 -14.30
C GLN A 490 10.49 -8.05 -13.87
N THR A 491 10.00 -9.28 -13.66
CA THR A 491 8.68 -9.56 -13.09
C THR A 491 8.58 -9.00 -11.67
N ALA A 492 9.59 -9.23 -10.85
CA ALA A 492 9.62 -8.71 -9.48
C ALA A 492 9.55 -7.18 -9.43
N ILE A 493 10.35 -6.50 -10.25
CA ILE A 493 10.36 -5.03 -10.34
C ILE A 493 9.00 -4.52 -10.84
N SER A 494 8.37 -5.17 -11.82
CA SER A 494 7.06 -4.74 -12.31
C SER A 494 5.97 -4.78 -11.23
N LYS A 495 5.97 -5.82 -10.35
CA LYS A 495 5.07 -5.94 -9.20
C LYS A 495 5.27 -4.85 -8.14
N CYS A 496 6.45 -4.25 -8.11
CA CYS A 496 6.80 -3.15 -7.21
C CYS A 496 6.64 -1.76 -7.84
N THR A 497 6.39 -1.66 -9.16
CA THR A 497 6.47 -0.38 -9.90
C THR A 497 5.33 -0.19 -10.89
N SER A 498 5.38 -0.81 -12.08
CA SER A 498 4.44 -0.57 -13.16
C SER A 498 3.04 -1.12 -12.88
N VAL A 499 2.91 -2.25 -12.18
CA VAL A 499 1.60 -2.82 -11.82
C VAL A 499 0.85 -1.90 -10.87
N PRO A 500 1.39 -1.49 -9.69
CA PRO A 500 0.71 -0.53 -8.83
C PRO A 500 0.52 0.84 -9.49
N ALA A 501 1.46 1.31 -10.33
CA ALA A 501 1.27 2.55 -11.10
C ALA A 501 0.06 2.47 -12.05
N HIS A 502 -0.12 1.33 -12.72
CA HIS A 502 -1.28 1.08 -13.58
C HIS A 502 -2.59 1.07 -12.78
N GLN A 503 -2.60 0.38 -11.62
CA GLN A 503 -3.77 0.34 -10.73
C GLN A 503 -4.16 1.74 -10.22
N LEU A 504 -3.18 2.57 -9.90
CA LEU A 504 -3.39 3.96 -9.48
C LEU A 504 -3.62 4.93 -10.66
N LYS A 505 -3.49 4.44 -11.92
CA LYS A 505 -3.57 5.26 -13.15
C LYS A 505 -2.56 6.41 -13.18
N LEU A 506 -1.39 6.21 -12.59
CA LEU A 506 -0.30 7.18 -12.64
C LEU A 506 0.23 7.28 -14.07
N LYS A 507 0.27 8.50 -14.61
CA LYS A 507 0.56 8.74 -16.04
C LYS A 507 2.05 8.76 -16.36
N ASP A 508 2.88 9.12 -15.39
CA ASP A 508 4.30 9.44 -15.59
C ASP A 508 5.23 8.89 -14.51
N ARG A 509 4.83 7.78 -13.83
CA ARG A 509 5.59 7.08 -12.80
C ARG A 509 5.51 5.57 -12.98
N GLY A 510 6.36 4.82 -12.26
CA GLY A 510 6.39 3.35 -12.27
C GLY A 510 7.17 2.75 -13.44
N LEU A 511 7.68 3.57 -14.36
CA LEU A 511 8.53 3.15 -15.48
C LEU A 511 9.74 4.07 -15.63
N LEU A 512 10.89 3.51 -16.05
CA LEU A 512 11.98 4.30 -16.62
C LEU A 512 11.67 4.53 -18.10
N LYS A 513 11.19 5.72 -18.41
CA LYS A 513 10.81 6.12 -19.76
C LYS A 513 11.04 7.62 -19.93
N GLU A 514 11.49 8.04 -21.12
CA GLU A 514 11.66 9.47 -21.41
C GLU A 514 10.35 10.24 -21.22
N GLY A 515 10.45 11.40 -20.56
CA GLY A 515 9.32 12.24 -20.16
C GLY A 515 8.71 11.89 -18.81
N TYR A 516 9.03 10.73 -18.22
CA TYR A 516 8.53 10.32 -16.90
C TYR A 516 9.28 11.04 -15.78
N CYS A 517 8.65 11.16 -14.61
CA CYS A 517 9.29 11.62 -13.39
C CYS A 517 10.50 10.75 -13.06
N ALA A 518 11.59 11.38 -12.68
CA ALA A 518 12.82 10.69 -12.37
C ALA A 518 12.80 10.16 -10.93
N ASP A 519 11.90 9.21 -10.65
CA ASP A 519 11.92 8.35 -9.47
C ASP A 519 12.73 7.12 -9.84
N VAL A 520 13.99 7.08 -9.41
CA VAL A 520 14.98 6.09 -9.88
C VAL A 520 15.75 5.50 -8.70
N LEU A 521 15.94 4.19 -8.72
CA LEU A 521 16.76 3.44 -7.75
C LEU A 521 18.03 2.92 -8.40
N VAL A 522 19.11 2.92 -7.65
CA VAL A 522 20.33 2.17 -7.92
C VAL A 522 20.49 1.14 -6.82
N ILE A 523 20.41 -0.14 -7.16
CA ILE A 523 20.32 -1.26 -6.23
C ILE A 523 21.57 -2.14 -6.36
N ASN A 524 22.19 -2.44 -5.23
CA ASN A 524 23.14 -3.54 -5.12
C ASN A 524 22.36 -4.85 -4.94
N TYR A 525 22.11 -5.55 -6.06
CA TYR A 525 21.32 -6.77 -6.05
C TYR A 525 21.92 -7.90 -5.22
N ASP A 526 23.26 -7.94 -5.11
CA ASP A 526 23.95 -8.99 -4.37
C ASP A 526 23.77 -8.85 -2.85
N THR A 527 23.56 -7.62 -2.36
CA THR A 527 23.48 -7.34 -0.92
C THR A 527 22.11 -6.88 -0.44
N ILE A 528 21.14 -6.66 -1.35
CA ILE A 528 19.82 -6.19 -0.95
C ILE A 528 19.16 -7.15 0.03
N ALA A 529 18.74 -6.62 1.18
CA ALA A 529 18.13 -7.42 2.24
C ALA A 529 17.35 -6.55 3.23
N ASP A 530 16.30 -7.14 3.79
CA ASP A 530 15.71 -6.72 5.04
C ASP A 530 16.61 -7.18 6.21
N VAL A 531 16.83 -6.29 7.15
CA VAL A 531 17.58 -6.57 8.37
C VAL A 531 16.76 -6.30 9.64
N ALA A 532 15.56 -5.75 9.49
CA ALA A 532 14.65 -5.50 10.58
C ALA A 532 14.10 -6.83 11.14
N THR A 533 13.97 -6.93 12.45
CA THR A 533 13.40 -8.08 13.14
C THR A 533 12.30 -7.65 14.11
N TYR A 534 11.46 -8.58 14.55
CA TYR A 534 10.43 -8.27 15.56
C TYR A 534 11.01 -7.78 16.88
N GLY A 535 12.21 -8.21 17.26
CA GLY A 535 12.92 -7.75 18.45
C GLY A 535 13.71 -6.47 18.27
N GLN A 536 14.08 -6.13 17.03
CA GLN A 536 14.84 -4.93 16.66
C GLN A 536 14.31 -4.38 15.34
N PRO A 537 13.13 -3.75 15.33
CA PRO A 537 12.46 -3.34 14.10
C PRO A 537 13.06 -2.09 13.44
N HIS A 538 13.68 -1.18 14.21
CA HIS A 538 14.22 0.08 13.73
C HIS A 538 15.58 -0.08 13.04
N GLN A 539 15.62 -0.90 11.99
CA GLN A 539 16.81 -1.12 11.18
C GLN A 539 16.50 -0.88 9.71
N PHE A 540 17.20 0.07 9.09
CA PHE A 540 17.04 0.32 7.67
C PHE A 540 17.58 -0.84 6.82
N SER A 541 16.89 -1.12 5.74
CA SER A 541 17.27 -2.11 4.74
C SER A 541 18.66 -1.85 4.15
N LYS A 542 19.29 -2.89 3.60
CA LYS A 542 20.58 -2.82 2.87
C LYS A 542 20.38 -2.97 1.38
N GLY A 543 21.37 -2.50 0.60
CA GLY A 543 21.43 -2.70 -0.84
C GLY A 543 20.64 -1.69 -1.67
N ILE A 544 20.05 -0.66 -1.08
CA ILE A 544 19.52 0.50 -1.80
C ILE A 544 20.63 1.57 -1.77
N ASP A 545 21.46 1.61 -2.83
CA ASP A 545 22.65 2.48 -2.84
C ASP A 545 22.24 3.94 -3.11
N HIS A 546 21.37 4.18 -4.13
CA HIS A 546 20.93 5.54 -4.44
C HIS A 546 19.42 5.57 -4.68
N VAL A 547 18.78 6.64 -4.21
CA VAL A 547 17.36 6.94 -4.46
C VAL A 547 17.25 8.35 -5.01
N PHE A 548 16.53 8.47 -6.13
CA PHE A 548 16.13 9.74 -6.70
C PHE A 548 14.61 9.86 -6.61
N VAL A 549 14.12 10.98 -6.09
CA VAL A 549 12.70 11.32 -6.04
C VAL A 549 12.50 12.59 -6.85
N ASN A 550 11.69 12.51 -7.90
CA ASN A 550 11.47 13.62 -8.84
C ASN A 550 12.82 14.25 -9.32
N GLY A 551 13.82 13.43 -9.57
CA GLY A 551 15.15 13.81 -10.02
C GLY A 551 16.10 14.31 -8.94
N VAL A 552 15.64 14.51 -7.72
CA VAL A 552 16.50 14.92 -6.59
C VAL A 552 17.15 13.69 -5.99
N HIS A 553 18.47 13.70 -5.86
CA HIS A 553 19.27 12.64 -5.27
C HIS A 553 19.11 12.62 -3.75
N THR A 554 18.13 11.86 -3.27
CA THR A 554 17.70 11.88 -1.86
C THR A 554 18.55 10.98 -0.98
N LEU A 555 18.85 9.73 -1.41
CA LEU A 555 19.81 8.87 -0.73
C LEU A 555 21.04 8.63 -1.60
N LYS A 556 22.22 8.67 -0.98
CA LYS A 556 23.51 8.33 -1.58
C LYS A 556 24.26 7.36 -0.67
N ASN A 557 24.61 6.18 -1.21
CA ASN A 557 25.20 5.08 -0.45
C ASN A 557 24.38 4.69 0.79
N GLY A 558 23.04 4.73 0.64
CA GLY A 558 22.09 4.43 1.71
C GLY A 558 21.91 5.52 2.77
N GLU A 559 22.53 6.70 2.60
CA GLU A 559 22.46 7.81 3.55
C GLU A 559 21.74 9.01 2.93
N TYR A 560 20.98 9.74 3.75
CA TYR A 560 20.32 10.97 3.34
C TYR A 560 21.35 12.06 2.97
N THR A 561 21.17 12.65 1.79
CA THR A 561 22.13 13.63 1.24
C THR A 561 22.04 15.02 1.84
N GLY A 562 21.03 15.29 2.67
CA GLY A 562 20.75 16.65 3.17
C GLY A 562 20.09 17.56 2.13
N CYS A 563 19.61 17.02 1.01
CA CYS A 563 18.95 17.78 -0.04
C CYS A 563 17.59 18.35 0.43
N LYS A 564 17.07 19.34 -0.31
CA LYS A 564 15.66 19.75 -0.17
C LYS A 564 14.78 18.59 -0.63
N LEU A 565 13.85 18.15 0.20
CA LEU A 565 12.91 17.07 -0.11
C LEU A 565 12.03 17.44 -1.31
N ALA A 566 11.78 16.49 -2.18
CA ALA A 566 11.14 16.70 -3.48
C ALA A 566 9.91 15.80 -3.74
N GLY A 567 9.41 15.13 -2.71
CA GLY A 567 8.15 14.37 -2.82
C GLY A 567 6.97 15.31 -3.08
N VAL A 568 5.98 14.81 -3.82
CA VAL A 568 4.78 15.55 -4.21
C VAL A 568 3.52 14.77 -3.84
N ILE A 569 2.40 15.47 -3.78
CA ILE A 569 1.07 14.85 -3.74
C ILE A 569 0.71 14.42 -5.15
N ILE A 570 0.24 13.16 -5.29
CA ILE A 570 -0.10 12.54 -6.58
C ILE A 570 -1.61 12.36 -6.74
#